data_b85d6d7b8ec84eb9f8ad7c4fb72518bc
#
_entry.id   b85d6d7b8ec84eb9f8ad7c4fb72518bc
#
_cell.length_a   1.000
_cell.length_b   1.000
_cell.length_c   1.000
_cell.angle_alpha   90.00
_cell.angle_beta   90.00
_cell.angle_gamma   90.00
#
_symmetry.space_group_name_H-M   'P 1'
#
loop_
_entity.id
_entity.type
_entity.pdbx_description
1 polymer ?
#
loop_
_entity_poly.entity_id
_entity_poly.type
_entity_poly.pdbx_seq_one_letter_code
_entity_poly.pdbx_strand_id
1 'polypeptide(L)'
;MRPSGIRKFFDLAAEMPHCISLGVGEPDFKTPWTIRDAGIRSLEQGRTRYTANAGIKELRAEICRYLARRMELNYQPSEVLVTVGGSEAIDLTIRALVKPGDEVIIPEPCFVCYEPITSLTGGVPVHIATKAEDDFRLRADQLRAAITPRTKLLILPYPNNPTGGVMDAADLEAIAEVLRGTDIMVLSDEIYAELTYGLDRHIS
;
A
#
# COMPACT_ATOMS: atom_id res chain seq x y z
N MET A 1 1.68 -1.38 22.68
CA MET A 1 0.67 -1.63 21.63
C MET A 1 -0.29 -2.73 22.06
N ARG A 2 -1.58 -2.60 21.76
CA ARG A 2 -2.55 -3.68 21.97
C ARG A 2 -2.67 -4.52 20.71
N PRO A 3 -2.78 -5.87 20.78
CA PRO A 3 -3.02 -6.70 19.60
C PRO A 3 -4.33 -6.30 18.90
N SER A 4 -4.33 -6.37 17.56
CA SER A 4 -5.55 -6.14 16.78
C SER A 4 -6.63 -7.16 17.15
N GLY A 5 -7.86 -6.68 17.42
CA GLY A 5 -9.02 -7.53 17.74
C GLY A 5 -9.59 -8.29 16.54
N ILE A 6 -9.18 -7.98 15.31
CA ILE A 6 -9.74 -8.53 14.07
C ILE A 6 -9.63 -10.05 14.01
N ARG A 7 -8.50 -10.63 14.43
CA ARG A 7 -8.30 -12.09 14.40
C ARG A 7 -9.32 -12.87 15.21
N LYS A 8 -9.75 -12.33 16.35
CA LYS A 8 -10.79 -12.99 17.17
C LYS A 8 -12.13 -13.16 16.44
N PHE A 9 -12.48 -12.22 15.57
CA PHE A 9 -13.69 -12.32 14.76
C PHE A 9 -13.54 -13.32 13.63
N PHE A 10 -12.36 -13.46 13.04
CA PHE A 10 -12.08 -14.48 12.02
C PHE A 10 -12.12 -15.89 12.63
N ASP A 11 -11.53 -16.06 13.81
CA ASP A 11 -11.56 -17.35 14.53
C ASP A 11 -13.02 -17.75 14.85
N LEU A 12 -13.82 -16.80 15.37
CA LEU A 12 -15.25 -17.01 15.62
C LEU A 12 -16.04 -17.36 14.35
N ALA A 13 -15.81 -16.66 13.26
CA ALA A 13 -16.50 -16.91 12.00
C ALA A 13 -16.13 -18.28 11.42
N ALA A 14 -14.89 -18.74 11.59
CA ALA A 14 -14.43 -20.06 11.15
C ALA A 14 -15.10 -21.22 11.93
N GLU A 15 -15.52 -20.99 13.18
CA GLU A 15 -16.24 -21.96 14.00
C GLU A 15 -17.74 -22.04 13.68
N MET A 16 -18.27 -21.13 12.85
CA MET A 16 -19.68 -21.03 12.51
C MET A 16 -19.98 -21.68 11.15
N PRO A 17 -20.54 -22.92 11.07
CA PRO A 17 -20.65 -23.70 9.83
C PRO A 17 -21.49 -23.06 8.72
N HIS A 18 -22.33 -22.08 9.05
CA HIS A 18 -23.25 -21.40 8.10
C HIS A 18 -23.01 -19.88 8.02
N CYS A 19 -21.86 -19.42 8.52
CA CYS A 19 -21.51 -18.00 8.47
C CYS A 19 -21.05 -17.61 7.06
N ILE A 20 -21.74 -16.65 6.46
CA ILE A 20 -21.24 -15.96 5.26
C ILE A 20 -20.25 -14.91 5.74
N SER A 21 -18.96 -15.23 5.64
CA SER A 21 -17.90 -14.29 6.06
C SER A 21 -17.72 -13.18 5.02
N LEU A 22 -17.82 -11.93 5.47
CA LEU A 22 -17.42 -10.74 4.72
C LEU A 22 -16.13 -10.13 5.31
N GLY A 23 -15.39 -10.93 6.08
CA GLY A 23 -14.25 -10.45 6.88
C GLY A 23 -12.98 -10.26 6.08
N VAL A 24 -12.41 -11.34 5.55
CA VAL A 24 -11.17 -11.24 4.75
C VAL A 24 -11.51 -10.95 3.30
N GLY A 25 -11.05 -9.80 2.79
CA GLY A 25 -11.16 -9.47 1.38
C GLY A 25 -10.02 -10.13 0.59
N GLU A 26 -10.35 -11.09 -0.27
CA GLU A 26 -9.41 -11.68 -1.22
C GLU A 26 -10.09 -11.89 -2.57
N PRO A 27 -9.34 -11.83 -3.70
CA PRO A 27 -9.91 -12.14 -5.00
C PRO A 27 -10.43 -13.59 -5.04
N ASP A 28 -11.65 -13.78 -5.54
CA ASP A 28 -12.28 -15.09 -5.68
C ASP A 28 -11.81 -15.87 -6.94
N PHE A 29 -10.86 -15.30 -7.68
CA PHE A 29 -10.24 -15.90 -8.85
C PHE A 29 -9.03 -16.76 -8.46
N LYS A 30 -8.99 -17.98 -8.99
CA LYS A 30 -7.76 -18.78 -8.90
C LYS A 30 -6.68 -18.14 -9.77
N THR A 31 -5.43 -18.16 -9.29
CA THR A 31 -4.27 -17.76 -10.10
C THR A 31 -4.31 -18.44 -11.48
N PRO A 32 -4.18 -17.71 -12.60
CA PRO A 32 -4.20 -18.27 -13.95
C PRO A 32 -3.24 -19.44 -14.11
N TRP A 33 -3.67 -20.44 -14.91
CA TRP A 33 -2.88 -21.66 -15.08
C TRP A 33 -1.45 -21.39 -15.54
N THR A 34 -1.25 -20.47 -16.49
CA THR A 34 0.07 -20.12 -17.00
C THR A 34 1.04 -19.66 -15.93
N ILE A 35 0.55 -18.93 -14.91
CA ILE A 35 1.35 -18.46 -13.77
C ILE A 35 1.65 -19.62 -12.83
N ARG A 36 0.64 -20.44 -12.52
CA ARG A 36 0.82 -21.62 -11.65
C ARG A 36 1.81 -22.63 -12.26
N ASP A 37 1.67 -22.91 -13.54
CA ASP A 37 2.54 -23.81 -14.29
C ASP A 37 4.00 -23.29 -14.31
N ALA A 38 4.22 -22.00 -14.51
CA ALA A 38 5.55 -21.40 -14.42
C ALA A 38 6.18 -21.58 -13.02
N GLY A 39 5.38 -21.44 -11.95
CA GLY A 39 5.81 -21.71 -10.59
C GLY A 39 6.19 -23.18 -10.38
N ILE A 40 5.37 -24.12 -10.83
CA ILE A 40 5.64 -25.58 -10.75
C ILE A 40 6.95 -25.91 -11.48
N ARG A 41 7.11 -25.46 -12.72
CA ARG A 41 8.33 -25.69 -13.51
C ARG A 41 9.57 -25.10 -12.84
N SER A 42 9.46 -23.98 -12.18
CA SER A 42 10.61 -23.38 -11.47
C SER A 42 11.11 -24.29 -10.34
N LEU A 43 10.19 -24.93 -9.63
CA LEU A 43 10.54 -25.91 -8.58
C LEU A 43 11.14 -27.20 -9.19
N GLU A 44 10.53 -27.75 -10.24
CA GLU A 44 11.04 -28.92 -10.96
C GLU A 44 12.46 -28.68 -11.55
N GLN A 45 12.76 -27.44 -11.95
CA GLN A 45 14.09 -27.03 -12.42
C GLN A 45 15.08 -26.76 -11.28
N GLY A 46 14.69 -26.95 -10.03
CA GLY A 46 15.54 -26.74 -8.86
C GLY A 46 15.92 -25.27 -8.65
N ARG A 47 15.08 -24.33 -9.06
CA ARG A 47 15.31 -22.88 -8.84
C ARG A 47 14.99 -22.49 -7.39
N THR A 48 15.65 -23.16 -6.42
CA THR A 48 15.38 -23.04 -4.98
C THR A 48 16.59 -22.52 -4.20
N ARG A 49 17.47 -21.78 -4.87
CA ARG A 49 18.70 -21.23 -4.28
C ARG A 49 18.48 -19.80 -3.77
N TYR A 50 19.43 -19.32 -2.96
CA TYR A 50 19.48 -17.92 -2.57
C TYR A 50 19.58 -17.01 -3.80
N THR A 51 18.93 -15.86 -3.70
CA THR A 51 18.92 -14.81 -4.72
C THR A 51 19.53 -13.52 -4.15
N ALA A 52 19.63 -12.48 -4.98
CA ALA A 52 20.01 -11.16 -4.48
C ALA A 52 18.96 -10.62 -3.49
N ASN A 53 19.40 -9.90 -2.46
CA ASN A 53 18.53 -9.36 -1.41
C ASN A 53 17.42 -8.44 -1.97
N ALA A 54 17.70 -7.72 -3.05
CA ALA A 54 16.70 -6.86 -3.71
C ALA A 54 15.72 -7.64 -4.63
N GLY A 55 15.83 -8.96 -4.71
CA GLY A 55 15.08 -9.80 -5.64
C GLY A 55 15.83 -10.10 -6.92
N ILE A 56 15.36 -11.11 -7.67
CA ILE A 56 15.99 -11.52 -8.92
C ILE A 56 15.94 -10.40 -9.97
N LYS A 57 17.02 -10.26 -10.74
CA LYS A 57 17.19 -9.17 -11.71
C LYS A 57 16.08 -9.15 -12.75
N GLU A 58 15.68 -10.32 -13.23
CA GLU A 58 14.64 -10.49 -14.24
C GLU A 58 13.28 -9.99 -13.72
N LEU A 59 12.91 -10.32 -12.48
CA LEU A 59 11.68 -9.83 -11.88
C LEU A 59 11.68 -8.31 -11.72
N ARG A 60 12.79 -7.74 -11.24
CA ARG A 60 12.91 -6.29 -11.10
C ARG A 60 12.80 -5.56 -12.44
N ALA A 61 13.38 -6.13 -13.50
CA ALA A 61 13.24 -5.59 -14.86
C ALA A 61 11.79 -5.69 -15.36
N GLU A 62 11.07 -6.79 -15.08
CA GLU A 62 9.65 -6.93 -15.45
C GLU A 62 8.77 -5.95 -14.67
N ILE A 63 9.04 -5.71 -13.39
CA ILE A 63 8.34 -4.69 -12.60
C ILE A 63 8.51 -3.32 -13.24
N CYS A 64 9.71 -2.93 -13.65
CA CYS A 64 9.93 -1.66 -14.36
C CYS A 64 9.13 -1.59 -15.68
N ARG A 65 9.10 -2.66 -16.46
CA ARG A 65 8.29 -2.71 -17.69
C ARG A 65 6.79 -2.63 -17.43
N TYR A 66 6.33 -3.27 -16.36
CA TYR A 66 4.93 -3.19 -15.92
C TYR A 66 4.57 -1.74 -15.56
N LEU A 67 5.37 -1.08 -14.70
CA LEU A 67 5.14 0.30 -14.27
C LEU A 67 5.16 1.28 -15.46
N ALA A 68 6.11 1.12 -16.40
CA ALA A 68 6.17 1.95 -17.59
C ALA A 68 4.93 1.77 -18.47
N ARG A 69 4.45 0.53 -18.66
CA ARG A 69 3.32 0.23 -19.54
C ARG A 69 1.96 0.57 -18.92
N ARG A 70 1.80 0.36 -17.61
CA ARG A 70 0.50 0.49 -16.92
C ARG A 70 0.30 1.84 -16.25
N MET A 71 1.38 2.42 -15.75
CA MET A 71 1.33 3.63 -14.92
C MET A 71 2.14 4.80 -15.50
N GLU A 72 2.81 4.59 -16.65
CA GLU A 72 3.67 5.60 -17.29
C GLU A 72 4.86 6.04 -16.42
N LEU A 73 5.24 5.20 -15.44
CA LEU A 73 6.35 5.44 -14.54
C LEU A 73 7.62 4.75 -15.02
N ASN A 74 8.72 5.50 -15.11
CA ASN A 74 10.00 5.01 -15.62
C ASN A 74 11.00 4.84 -14.47
N TYR A 75 11.22 3.60 -14.05
CA TYR A 75 12.21 3.22 -13.04
C TYR A 75 13.30 2.33 -13.63
N GLN A 76 14.47 2.35 -12.98
CA GLN A 76 15.56 1.42 -13.25
C GLN A 76 15.44 0.19 -12.33
N PRO A 77 15.90 -0.99 -12.74
CA PRO A 77 15.88 -2.16 -11.87
C PRO A 77 16.64 -2.00 -10.54
N SER A 78 17.58 -1.04 -10.47
CA SER A 78 18.28 -0.69 -9.24
C SER A 78 17.41 0.05 -8.21
N GLU A 79 16.29 0.64 -8.66
CA GLU A 79 15.33 1.37 -7.83
C GLU A 79 14.19 0.46 -7.34
N VAL A 80 14.23 -0.83 -7.68
CA VAL A 80 13.19 -1.81 -7.31
C VAL A 80 13.73 -2.76 -6.25
N LEU A 81 12.99 -2.87 -5.15
CA LEU A 81 13.19 -3.85 -4.07
C LEU A 81 11.97 -4.76 -3.99
N VAL A 82 12.18 -6.06 -4.12
CA VAL A 82 11.13 -7.07 -3.95
C VAL A 82 11.05 -7.48 -2.48
N THR A 83 9.85 -7.40 -1.90
CA THR A 83 9.60 -7.65 -0.48
C THR A 83 8.64 -8.83 -0.27
N VAL A 84 8.58 -9.33 0.96
CA VAL A 84 7.60 -10.34 1.38
C VAL A 84 6.26 -9.66 1.68
N GLY A 85 5.58 -9.24 0.62
CA GLY A 85 4.30 -8.52 0.68
C GLY A 85 4.45 -7.02 0.91
N GLY A 86 3.32 -6.29 0.73
CA GLY A 86 3.27 -4.84 0.90
C GLY A 86 3.60 -4.37 2.32
N SER A 87 3.25 -5.15 3.34
CA SER A 87 3.55 -4.78 4.73
C SER A 87 5.05 -4.65 5.01
N GLU A 88 5.90 -5.50 4.41
CA GLU A 88 7.34 -5.35 4.53
C GLU A 88 7.82 -4.10 3.77
N ALA A 89 7.27 -3.81 2.59
CA ALA A 89 7.60 -2.60 1.84
C ALA A 89 7.29 -1.34 2.65
N ILE A 90 6.13 -1.30 3.32
CA ILE A 90 5.72 -0.21 4.22
C ILE A 90 6.68 -0.10 5.40
N ASP A 91 6.98 -1.21 6.09
CA ASP A 91 7.88 -1.24 7.25
C ASP A 91 9.28 -0.74 6.88
N LEU A 92 9.85 -1.23 5.80
CA LEU A 92 11.17 -0.80 5.32
C LEU A 92 11.20 0.69 4.96
N THR A 93 10.15 1.17 4.27
CA THR A 93 10.04 2.58 3.87
C THR A 93 9.96 3.49 5.09
N ILE A 94 9.09 3.18 6.05
CA ILE A 94 8.93 3.98 7.27
C ILE A 94 10.24 3.96 8.08
N ARG A 95 10.87 2.79 8.27
CA ARG A 95 12.16 2.68 8.99
C ARG A 95 13.30 3.43 8.30
N ALA A 96 13.30 3.51 6.98
CA ALA A 96 14.35 4.22 6.24
C ALA A 96 14.18 5.75 6.31
N LEU A 97 12.95 6.25 6.37
CA LEU A 97 12.64 7.67 6.23
C LEU A 97 12.34 8.38 7.55
N VAL A 98 11.71 7.68 8.51
CA VAL A 98 11.13 8.27 9.72
C VAL A 98 12.09 8.13 10.90
N LYS A 99 12.38 9.23 11.57
CA LYS A 99 13.14 9.30 12.82
C LYS A 99 12.20 9.49 14.01
N PRO A 100 12.65 9.19 15.24
CA PRO A 100 11.87 9.48 16.44
C PRO A 100 11.44 10.95 16.51
N GLY A 101 10.14 11.19 16.64
CA GLY A 101 9.52 12.52 16.67
C GLY A 101 9.06 13.06 15.33
N ASP A 102 9.46 12.44 14.20
CA ASP A 102 8.89 12.80 12.89
C ASP A 102 7.41 12.42 12.81
N GLU A 103 6.63 13.25 12.16
CA GLU A 103 5.20 13.01 11.95
C GLU A 103 4.93 12.31 10.63
N VAL A 104 4.05 11.31 10.70
CA VAL A 104 3.55 10.55 9.54
C VAL A 104 2.05 10.77 9.43
N ILE A 105 1.62 11.40 8.34
CA ILE A 105 0.19 11.64 8.06
C ILE A 105 -0.43 10.36 7.52
N ILE A 106 -1.55 9.95 8.12
CA ILE A 106 -2.28 8.71 7.83
C ILE A 106 -3.76 9.04 7.64
N PRO A 107 -4.31 9.00 6.41
CA PRO A 107 -5.75 9.09 6.19
C PRO A 107 -6.47 7.87 6.79
N GLU A 108 -7.62 8.10 7.43
CA GLU A 108 -8.45 7.06 8.06
C GLU A 108 -9.88 7.10 7.50
N PRO A 109 -10.57 5.93 7.43
CA PRO A 109 -10.11 4.59 7.82
C PRO A 109 -9.07 4.03 6.83
N CYS A 110 -8.15 3.19 7.35
CA CYS A 110 -7.04 2.67 6.56
C CYS A 110 -6.61 1.26 6.99
N PHE A 111 -5.64 0.70 6.28
CA PHE A 111 -5.04 -0.59 6.64
C PHE A 111 -4.31 -0.50 7.98
N VAL A 112 -4.51 -1.51 8.81
CA VAL A 112 -4.14 -1.53 10.24
C VAL A 112 -2.64 -1.47 10.55
N CYS A 113 -1.75 -1.60 9.56
CA CYS A 113 -0.31 -1.66 9.82
C CYS A 113 0.37 -0.30 9.89
N TYR A 114 -0.18 0.76 9.31
CA TYR A 114 0.50 2.05 9.18
C TYR A 114 0.84 2.69 10.52
N GLU A 115 -0.15 2.86 11.38
CA GLU A 115 0.03 3.43 12.72
C GLU A 115 1.02 2.61 13.58
N PRO A 116 0.84 1.27 13.72
CA PRO A 116 1.77 0.46 14.49
C PRO A 116 3.22 0.55 14.02
N ILE A 117 3.47 0.49 12.71
CA ILE A 117 4.82 0.59 12.16
C ILE A 117 5.41 1.97 12.43
N THR A 118 4.64 3.04 12.21
CA THR A 118 5.05 4.41 12.55
C THR A 118 5.45 4.53 14.02
N SER A 119 4.62 4.05 14.92
CA SER A 119 4.87 4.10 16.36
C SER A 119 6.10 3.28 16.78
N LEU A 120 6.33 2.12 16.14
CA LEU A 120 7.50 1.26 16.42
C LEU A 120 8.83 1.90 16.00
N THR A 121 8.82 2.80 15.03
CA THR A 121 10.01 3.57 14.64
C THR A 121 10.24 4.80 15.51
N GLY A 122 9.34 5.09 16.45
CA GLY A 122 9.35 6.32 17.25
C GLY A 122 8.74 7.52 16.54
N GLY A 123 8.17 7.33 15.36
CA GLY A 123 7.39 8.34 14.65
C GLY A 123 6.05 8.64 15.34
N VAL A 124 5.48 9.77 15.04
CA VAL A 124 4.21 10.25 15.56
C VAL A 124 3.13 10.13 14.46
N PRO A 125 2.16 9.21 14.57
CA PRO A 125 1.07 9.14 13.61
C PRO A 125 0.15 10.37 13.77
N VAL A 126 -0.16 11.02 12.64
CA VAL A 126 -1.09 12.13 12.53
C VAL A 126 -2.27 11.69 11.66
N HIS A 127 -3.42 11.47 12.28
CA HIS A 127 -4.58 10.92 11.59
C HIS A 127 -5.42 12.02 10.94
N ILE A 128 -5.85 11.78 9.68
CA ILE A 128 -6.83 12.60 8.99
C ILE A 128 -8.08 11.75 8.76
N ALA A 129 -9.17 12.09 9.42
CA ALA A 129 -10.46 11.42 9.20
C ALA A 129 -11.01 11.80 7.82
N THR A 130 -11.06 10.86 6.89
CA THR A 130 -11.79 10.99 5.63
C THR A 130 -13.26 10.64 5.83
N LYS A 131 -14.13 11.10 4.96
CA LYS A 131 -15.58 11.02 5.16
C LYS A 131 -16.29 10.35 3.99
N ALA A 132 -17.40 9.69 4.30
CA ALA A 132 -18.24 9.02 3.30
C ALA A 132 -18.85 10.01 2.29
N GLU A 133 -19.17 11.23 2.73
CA GLU A 133 -19.67 12.31 1.85
C GLU A 133 -18.65 12.75 0.79
N ASP A 134 -17.35 12.52 1.03
CA ASP A 134 -16.25 12.79 0.10
C ASP A 134 -15.72 11.48 -0.54
N ASP A 135 -16.51 10.41 -0.56
CA ASP A 135 -16.09 9.07 -1.05
C ASP A 135 -14.81 8.55 -0.37
N PHE A 136 -14.55 8.94 0.88
CA PHE A 136 -13.33 8.68 1.64
C PHE A 136 -12.04 9.15 0.97
N ARG A 137 -12.10 10.20 0.13
CA ARG A 137 -10.93 10.84 -0.47
C ARG A 137 -10.21 11.74 0.52
N LEU A 138 -8.89 11.77 0.45
CA LEU A 138 -8.09 12.76 1.16
C LEU A 138 -8.22 14.11 0.45
N ARG A 139 -8.67 15.13 1.16
CA ARG A 139 -8.80 16.50 0.60
C ARG A 139 -7.56 17.34 0.86
N ALA A 140 -7.23 18.19 -0.11
CA ALA A 140 -6.06 19.08 -0.04
C ALA A 140 -6.10 20.05 1.16
N ASP A 141 -7.29 20.53 1.54
CA ASP A 141 -7.46 21.39 2.71
C ASP A 141 -7.18 20.66 4.02
N GLN A 142 -7.63 19.41 4.15
CA GLN A 142 -7.34 18.53 5.29
C GLN A 142 -5.84 18.26 5.41
N LEU A 143 -5.17 17.92 4.28
CA LEU A 143 -3.74 17.69 4.26
C LEU A 143 -2.97 18.94 4.68
N ARG A 144 -3.32 20.10 4.11
CA ARG A 144 -2.66 21.38 4.45
C ARG A 144 -2.78 21.72 5.94
N ALA A 145 -3.93 21.44 6.54
CA ALA A 145 -4.16 21.69 7.95
C ALA A 145 -3.38 20.74 8.88
N ALA A 146 -3.02 19.55 8.40
CA ALA A 146 -2.30 18.54 9.18
C ALA A 146 -0.77 18.69 9.11
N ILE A 147 -0.24 19.41 8.10
CA ILE A 147 1.20 19.58 7.92
C ILE A 147 1.79 20.48 9.00
N THR A 148 2.88 20.02 9.61
CA THR A 148 3.72 20.80 10.55
C THR A 148 5.18 20.75 10.10
N PRO A 149 6.08 21.52 10.75
CA PRO A 149 7.53 21.40 10.48
C PRO A 149 8.14 20.01 10.79
N ARG A 150 7.41 19.13 11.48
CA ARG A 150 7.84 17.77 11.79
C ARG A 150 7.27 16.73 10.81
N THR A 151 6.38 17.13 9.91
CA THR A 151 5.79 16.21 8.94
C THR A 151 6.87 15.70 7.99
N LYS A 152 7.09 14.39 8.00
CA LYS A 152 8.12 13.72 7.19
C LYS A 152 7.54 12.87 6.08
N LEU A 153 6.39 12.25 6.32
CA LEU A 153 5.81 11.27 5.41
C LEU A 153 4.30 11.44 5.34
N LEU A 154 3.75 11.37 4.14
CA LEU A 154 2.34 11.14 3.87
C LEU A 154 2.17 9.70 3.38
N ILE A 155 1.30 8.92 4.00
CA ILE A 155 0.84 7.65 3.46
C ILE A 155 -0.40 7.91 2.61
N LEU A 156 -0.38 7.49 1.34
CA LEU A 156 -1.46 7.68 0.38
C LEU A 156 -1.97 6.31 -0.09
N PRO A 157 -2.94 5.71 0.64
CA PRO A 157 -3.36 4.33 0.43
C PRO A 157 -4.58 4.24 -0.51
N TYR A 158 -4.39 4.47 -1.80
CA TYR A 158 -5.48 4.42 -2.78
C TYR A 158 -5.15 3.53 -3.98
N PRO A 159 -6.07 2.62 -4.38
CA PRO A 159 -7.42 2.36 -3.81
C PRO A 159 -7.36 1.88 -2.37
N ASN A 160 -8.27 2.38 -1.52
CA ASN A 160 -8.17 2.26 -0.07
C ASN A 160 -8.76 0.95 0.48
N ASN A 161 -8.08 0.37 1.45
CA ASN A 161 -8.60 -0.66 2.36
C ASN A 161 -8.89 0.01 3.72
N PRO A 162 -10.13 0.03 4.25
CA PRO A 162 -11.26 -0.84 3.89
C PRO A 162 -12.36 -0.20 3.05
N THR A 163 -12.26 1.07 2.67
CA THR A 163 -13.40 1.81 2.12
C THR A 163 -13.68 1.56 0.63
N GLY A 164 -12.66 1.10 -0.12
CA GLY A 164 -12.73 1.03 -1.57
C GLY A 164 -12.64 2.40 -2.25
N GLY A 165 -12.38 3.47 -1.50
CA GLY A 165 -12.20 4.81 -2.04
C GLY A 165 -11.06 4.87 -3.06
N VAL A 166 -11.24 5.66 -4.10
CA VAL A 166 -10.24 5.91 -5.15
C VAL A 166 -10.06 7.42 -5.30
N MET A 167 -8.89 7.83 -5.77
CA MET A 167 -8.62 9.23 -6.12
C MET A 167 -8.42 9.35 -7.63
N ASP A 168 -8.98 10.40 -8.21
CA ASP A 168 -8.78 10.72 -9.62
C ASP A 168 -7.57 11.66 -9.81
N ALA A 169 -7.27 11.99 -11.08
CA ALA A 169 -6.14 12.86 -11.41
C ALA A 169 -6.24 14.26 -10.76
N ALA A 170 -7.45 14.80 -10.65
CA ALA A 170 -7.66 16.12 -10.06
C ALA A 170 -7.42 16.09 -8.54
N ASP A 171 -7.86 15.02 -7.88
CA ASP A 171 -7.60 14.80 -6.46
C ASP A 171 -6.09 14.70 -6.18
N LEU A 172 -5.38 13.85 -6.96
CA LEU A 172 -3.94 13.64 -6.81
C LEU A 172 -3.15 14.91 -7.09
N GLU A 173 -3.51 15.68 -8.12
CA GLU A 173 -2.86 16.97 -8.41
C GLU A 173 -3.09 17.98 -7.28
N ALA A 174 -4.29 18.01 -6.70
CA ALA A 174 -4.57 18.88 -5.55
C ALA A 174 -3.71 18.54 -4.32
N ILE A 175 -3.46 17.24 -4.09
CA ILE A 175 -2.51 16.78 -3.06
C ILE A 175 -1.08 17.16 -3.42
N ALA A 176 -0.66 16.95 -4.67
CA ALA A 176 0.67 17.28 -5.15
C ALA A 176 0.97 18.78 -4.99
N GLU A 177 0.00 19.67 -5.29
CA GLU A 177 0.14 21.11 -5.09
C GLU A 177 0.37 21.49 -3.62
N VAL A 178 -0.23 20.78 -2.66
CA VAL A 178 0.03 21.01 -1.23
C VAL A 178 1.45 20.64 -0.84
N LEU A 179 1.98 19.58 -1.46
CA LEU A 179 3.31 19.04 -1.15
C LEU A 179 4.44 19.73 -1.93
N ARG A 180 4.12 20.47 -2.98
CA ARG A 180 5.10 21.12 -3.85
C ARG A 180 6.00 22.09 -3.06
N GLY A 181 7.31 21.88 -3.20
CA GLY A 181 8.32 22.70 -2.48
C GLY A 181 8.51 22.30 -1.01
N THR A 182 7.92 21.20 -0.56
CA THR A 182 8.19 20.61 0.75
C THR A 182 9.16 19.43 0.64
N ASP A 183 9.75 19.00 1.76
CA ASP A 183 10.57 17.80 1.87
C ASP A 183 9.76 16.59 2.36
N ILE A 184 8.44 16.65 2.27
CA ILE A 184 7.54 15.57 2.68
C ILE A 184 7.56 14.49 1.61
N MET A 185 7.91 13.27 2.01
CA MET A 185 7.87 12.10 1.14
C MET A 185 6.45 11.54 1.07
N VAL A 186 6.11 10.90 -0.05
CA VAL A 186 4.83 10.18 -0.20
C VAL A 186 5.10 8.68 -0.30
N LEU A 187 4.46 7.89 0.56
CA LEU A 187 4.36 6.45 0.43
C LEU A 187 3.01 6.15 -0.22
N SER A 188 3.02 5.87 -1.52
CA SER A 188 1.81 5.46 -2.25
C SER A 188 1.64 3.95 -2.12
N ASP A 189 0.57 3.52 -1.43
CA ASP A 189 0.20 2.10 -1.34
C ASP A 189 -0.89 1.81 -2.38
N GLU A 190 -0.47 1.19 -3.46
CA GLU A 190 -1.30 0.92 -4.64
C GLU A 190 -1.57 -0.58 -4.83
N ILE A 191 -1.62 -1.35 -3.73
CA ILE A 191 -1.82 -2.80 -3.78
C ILE A 191 -3.07 -3.20 -4.57
N TYR A 192 -4.10 -2.36 -4.59
CA TYR A 192 -5.36 -2.59 -5.30
C TYR A 192 -5.47 -1.89 -6.65
N ALA A 193 -4.36 -1.41 -7.23
CA ALA A 193 -4.35 -0.69 -8.51
C ALA A 193 -5.08 -1.41 -9.65
N GLU A 194 -4.95 -2.73 -9.72
CA GLU A 194 -5.59 -3.57 -10.75
C GLU A 194 -7.01 -4.04 -10.36
N LEU A 195 -7.52 -3.64 -9.19
CA LEU A 195 -8.85 -4.01 -8.69
C LEU A 195 -9.78 -2.79 -8.58
N THR A 196 -9.64 -1.84 -9.49
CA THR A 196 -10.52 -0.66 -9.61
C THR A 196 -11.69 -0.96 -10.52
N TYR A 197 -12.87 -0.43 -10.17
CA TYR A 197 -14.11 -0.58 -10.92
C TYR A 197 -14.63 0.80 -11.34
N GLY A 198 -15.14 0.91 -12.57
CA GLY A 198 -15.70 2.16 -13.08
C GLY A 198 -14.69 3.21 -13.55
N LEU A 199 -13.40 2.89 -13.51
CA LEU A 199 -12.30 3.67 -14.07
C LEU A 199 -11.66 2.89 -15.21
N ASP A 200 -11.21 3.60 -16.27
CA ASP A 200 -10.49 2.96 -17.39
C ASP A 200 -9.14 2.36 -16.91
N ARG A 201 -8.50 3.05 -15.97
CA ARG A 201 -7.26 2.60 -15.32
C ARG A 201 -7.04 3.32 -13.99
N HIS A 202 -6.24 2.71 -13.13
CA HIS A 202 -5.68 3.37 -11.95
C HIS A 202 -4.73 4.51 -12.37
N ILE A 203 -4.71 5.57 -11.58
CA ILE A 203 -3.80 6.71 -11.73
C ILE A 203 -2.86 6.71 -10.53
N SER A 204 -1.57 6.72 -10.82
CA SER A 204 -0.49 6.75 -9.83
C SER A 204 0.15 8.15 -9.78
#